data_aa97df1bbb48c0d982f9a6fb48ba307a
#
_entry.id   aa97df1bbb48c0d982f9a6fb48ba307a
#
_cell.length_a   1.000
_cell.length_b   1.000
_cell.length_c   1.000
_cell.angle_alpha   90.00
_cell.angle_beta   90.00
_cell.angle_gamma   90.00
#
_symmetry.space_group_name_H-M   'P 1'
#
loop_
_entity.id
_entity.type
_entity.pdbx_description
1 polymer ?
#
loop_
_entity_poly.entity_id
_entity_poly.type
_entity_poly.pdbx_seq_one_letter_code
_entity_poly.pdbx_strand_id
1 'polypeptide(L)'
;MQITRLLSELTKLTSKGQLTWQVSDPPESLTHGTNDVYPLFLQSEYKEQRIGLAQRRYQAFDGDNERFYWTEELVFMFIDWRGRVTWETRSSYAALYTLFEAAREQVADVDGILKKLLSDSDDEL
;
A
#
# COMPACT_ATOMS: atom_id res chain seq x y z
N MET A 1 -21.01 -0.60 6.11
CA MET A 1 -19.96 -0.12 5.20
C MET A 1 -19.43 -1.29 4.37
N GLN A 2 -19.24 -1.11 3.08
CA GLN A 2 -18.87 -2.17 2.14
C GLN A 2 -17.36 -2.24 1.87
N ILE A 3 -16.55 -1.93 2.88
CA ILE A 3 -15.11 -1.82 2.67
C ILE A 3 -14.44 -3.16 2.32
N THR A 4 -14.80 -4.22 3.03
CA THR A 4 -14.21 -5.54 2.76
C THR A 4 -14.52 -6.01 1.34
N ARG A 5 -15.73 -5.76 0.87
CA ARG A 5 -16.13 -6.10 -0.50
C ARG A 5 -15.30 -5.33 -1.53
N LEU A 6 -15.11 -4.02 -1.29
CA LEU A 6 -14.29 -3.20 -2.17
C LEU A 6 -12.85 -3.70 -2.22
N LEU A 7 -12.24 -3.94 -1.06
CA LEU A 7 -10.87 -4.41 -0.98
C LEU A 7 -10.68 -5.74 -1.71
N SER A 8 -11.64 -6.66 -1.58
CA SER A 8 -11.60 -7.94 -2.26
C SER A 8 -11.72 -7.78 -3.77
N GLU A 9 -12.58 -6.89 -4.23
CA GLU A 9 -12.73 -6.60 -5.67
C GLU A 9 -11.46 -6.00 -6.25
N LEU A 10 -10.85 -5.05 -5.54
CA LEU A 10 -9.58 -4.44 -5.97
C LEU A 10 -8.46 -5.48 -6.02
N THR A 11 -8.45 -6.44 -5.10
CA THR A 11 -7.48 -7.53 -5.10
C THR A 11 -7.60 -8.38 -6.37
N LYS A 12 -8.82 -8.73 -6.75
CA LYS A 12 -9.05 -9.51 -7.98
C LYS A 12 -8.57 -8.76 -9.21
N LEU A 13 -8.90 -7.47 -9.31
CA LEU A 13 -8.49 -6.65 -10.44
C LEU A 13 -6.98 -6.49 -10.51
N THR A 14 -6.34 -6.33 -9.36
CA THR A 14 -4.88 -6.24 -9.27
C THR A 14 -4.22 -7.52 -9.76
N SER A 15 -4.71 -8.66 -9.28
CA SER A 15 -4.15 -9.98 -9.66
C SER A 15 -4.32 -10.29 -11.14
N LYS A 16 -5.36 -9.74 -11.77
CA LYS A 16 -5.61 -9.93 -13.20
C LYS A 16 -4.90 -8.89 -14.09
N GLY A 17 -4.18 -7.96 -13.48
CA GLY A 17 -3.54 -6.87 -14.23
C GLY A 17 -4.52 -5.82 -14.77
N GLN A 18 -5.77 -5.83 -14.29
CA GLN A 18 -6.80 -4.89 -14.70
C GLN A 18 -6.81 -3.61 -13.88
N LEU A 19 -6.12 -3.61 -12.75
CA LEU A 19 -5.85 -2.44 -11.93
C LEU A 19 -4.35 -2.40 -11.68
N THR A 20 -3.73 -1.26 -12.00
CA THR A 20 -2.28 -1.11 -11.87
C THR A 20 -1.95 -0.09 -10.79
N TRP A 21 -0.90 -0.40 -10.04
CA TRP A 21 -0.42 0.42 -8.94
C TRP A 21 0.93 1.03 -9.29
N GLN A 22 1.20 2.19 -8.73
CA GLN A 22 2.47 2.88 -8.92
C GLN A 22 3.02 3.29 -7.55
N VAL A 23 4.32 3.09 -7.37
CA VAL A 23 5.02 3.62 -6.20
C VAL A 23 5.10 5.13 -6.34
N SER A 24 4.75 5.84 -5.29
CA SER A 24 4.84 7.30 -5.27
C SER A 24 5.19 7.79 -3.88
N ASP A 25 5.48 9.08 -3.79
CA ASP A 25 5.67 9.72 -2.49
C ASP A 25 4.31 9.90 -1.81
N PRO A 26 4.24 9.78 -0.48
CA PRO A 26 2.99 10.05 0.23
C PRO A 26 2.61 11.53 0.08
N PRO A 27 1.30 11.85 0.04
CA PRO A 27 0.87 13.24 0.05
C PRO A 27 1.40 13.99 1.27
N GLU A 28 1.77 15.26 1.10
CA GLU A 28 2.27 16.08 2.20
C GLU A 28 1.30 16.16 3.37
N SER A 29 0.01 16.08 3.11
CA SER A 29 -1.02 16.08 4.15
C SER A 29 -0.87 14.93 5.14
N LEU A 30 -0.22 13.83 4.75
CA LEU A 30 0.02 12.69 5.62
C LEU A 30 1.29 12.84 6.46
N THR A 31 2.27 13.56 5.97
CA THR A 31 3.59 13.63 6.59
C THR A 31 3.86 14.94 7.31
N HIS A 32 3.19 16.01 6.90
CA HIS A 32 3.42 17.34 7.46
C HIS A 32 3.05 17.39 8.95
N GLY A 33 3.98 17.81 9.78
CA GLY A 33 3.76 17.93 11.21
C GLY A 33 3.74 16.62 11.97
N THR A 34 4.15 15.51 11.35
CA THR A 34 4.20 14.21 11.99
C THR A 34 5.60 13.61 11.90
N ASN A 35 5.85 12.60 12.74
CA ASN A 35 7.06 11.78 12.64
C ASN A 35 6.79 10.47 11.90
N ASP A 36 5.60 10.33 11.31
CA ASP A 36 5.21 9.12 10.60
C ASP A 36 6.09 8.90 9.38
N VAL A 37 6.41 7.63 9.14
CA VAL A 37 7.21 7.21 8.00
C VAL A 37 6.38 6.27 7.15
N TYR A 38 6.44 6.47 5.84
CA TYR A 38 5.73 5.62 4.88
C TYR A 38 6.77 4.89 4.02
N PRO A 39 7.24 3.70 4.48
CA PRO A 39 8.24 2.94 3.72
C PRO A 39 7.78 2.57 2.32
N LEU A 40 6.48 2.41 2.14
CA LEU A 40 5.90 2.13 0.84
C LEU A 40 4.56 2.83 0.72
N PHE A 41 4.38 3.59 -0.36
CA PHE A 41 3.14 4.25 -0.70
C PHE A 41 2.80 3.93 -2.16
N LEU A 42 1.62 3.37 -2.38
CA LEU A 42 1.16 2.96 -3.69
C LEU A 42 -0.10 3.71 -4.06
N GLN A 43 -0.19 4.15 -5.30
CA GLN A 43 -1.36 4.83 -5.83
C GLN A 43 -1.93 4.10 -7.02
N SER A 44 -3.24 4.18 -7.17
CA SER A 44 -3.95 3.70 -8.34
C SER A 44 -5.19 4.57 -8.56
N GLU A 45 -5.87 4.33 -9.66
CA GLU A 45 -7.13 4.99 -9.95
C GLU A 45 -8.13 3.92 -10.37
N TYR A 46 -9.31 3.97 -9.76
CA TYR A 46 -10.38 3.03 -10.03
C TYR A 46 -11.69 3.79 -10.16
N LYS A 47 -12.34 3.67 -11.31
CA LYS A 47 -13.59 4.37 -11.60
C LYS A 47 -13.52 5.87 -11.30
N GLU A 48 -12.44 6.50 -11.77
CA GLU A 48 -12.17 7.94 -11.62
C GLU A 48 -11.90 8.38 -10.18
N GLN A 49 -11.73 7.42 -9.25
CA GLN A 49 -11.37 7.70 -7.87
C GLN A 49 -9.91 7.30 -7.64
N ARG A 50 -9.09 8.26 -7.22
CA ARG A 50 -7.72 7.95 -6.82
C ARG A 50 -7.71 7.29 -5.46
N ILE A 51 -6.97 6.20 -5.36
CA ILE A 51 -6.86 5.40 -4.14
C ILE A 51 -5.39 5.21 -3.79
N GLY A 52 -5.14 5.05 -2.50
CA GLY A 52 -3.79 4.83 -1.98
C GLY A 52 -3.75 3.64 -1.04
N LEU A 53 -2.61 2.96 -1.06
CA LEU A 53 -2.27 1.90 -0.12
C LEU A 53 -0.92 2.25 0.49
N ALA A 54 -0.83 2.19 1.79
CA ALA A 54 0.41 2.57 2.46
C ALA A 54 0.75 1.63 3.59
N GLN A 55 2.05 1.42 3.75
CA GLN A 55 2.65 0.89 4.96
C GLN A 55 3.09 2.11 5.76
N ARG A 56 2.55 2.26 6.96
CA ARG A 56 2.80 3.42 7.81
C ARG A 56 3.48 2.99 9.08
N ARG A 57 4.60 3.62 9.40
CA ARG A 57 5.28 3.48 10.69
C ARG A 57 5.04 4.73 11.51
N TYR A 58 4.64 4.55 12.73
CA TYR A 58 4.32 5.67 13.62
C TYR A 58 4.72 5.34 15.05
N GLN A 59 4.84 6.39 15.84
CA GLN A 59 5.13 6.24 17.27
C GLN A 59 3.84 6.11 18.05
N ALA A 60 3.75 5.04 18.84
CA ALA A 60 2.69 4.85 19.81
C ALA A 60 3.24 5.02 21.22
N PHE A 61 2.40 5.36 22.15
CA PHE A 61 2.80 5.57 23.54
C PHE A 61 2.34 4.39 24.41
N ASP A 62 3.30 3.81 25.14
CA ASP A 62 3.02 2.77 26.12
C ASP A 62 2.91 3.41 27.49
N GLY A 63 1.67 3.57 27.98
CA GLY A 63 1.40 4.21 29.27
C GLY A 63 1.94 3.46 30.47
N ASP A 64 2.04 2.12 30.40
CA ASP A 64 2.54 1.30 31.50
C ASP A 64 4.04 1.47 31.70
N ASN A 65 4.79 1.62 30.61
CA ASN A 65 6.23 1.79 30.62
C ASN A 65 6.67 3.24 30.39
N GLU A 66 5.72 4.15 30.23
CA GLU A 66 5.96 5.59 30.04
C GLU A 66 6.96 5.89 28.94
N ARG A 67 6.84 5.19 27.78
CA ARG A 67 7.75 5.39 26.67
C ARG A 67 7.03 5.27 25.33
N PHE A 68 7.62 5.87 24.31
CA PHE A 68 7.19 5.70 22.93
C PHE A 68 7.84 4.46 22.33
N TYR A 69 7.13 3.84 21.39
CA TYR A 69 7.66 2.76 20.59
C TYR A 69 7.17 2.90 19.16
N TRP A 70 7.94 2.36 18.21
CA TRP A 70 7.55 2.34 16.81
C TRP A 70 6.66 1.15 16.54
N THR A 71 5.62 1.39 15.77
CA THR A 71 4.71 0.34 15.31
C THR A 71 4.32 0.61 13.87
N GLU A 72 3.63 -0.33 13.25
CA GLU A 72 3.36 -0.32 11.82
C GLU A 72 1.94 -0.76 11.56
N GLU A 73 1.33 -0.17 10.53
CA GLU A 73 -0.01 -0.55 10.09
C GLU A 73 -0.14 -0.36 8.57
N LEU A 74 -1.15 -1.02 8.01
CA LEU A 74 -1.55 -0.79 6.63
C LEU A 74 -2.70 0.19 6.60
N VAL A 75 -2.70 1.07 5.60
CA VAL A 75 -3.72 2.10 5.43
C VAL A 75 -4.24 2.05 4.00
N PHE A 76 -5.56 2.06 3.85
CA PHE A 76 -6.22 2.26 2.56
C PHE A 76 -6.90 3.62 2.60
N MET A 77 -6.79 4.40 1.51
CA MET A 77 -7.28 5.77 1.53
C MET A 77 -7.87 6.19 0.20
N PHE A 78 -8.75 7.19 0.26
CA PHE A 78 -9.22 7.92 -0.91
C PHE A 78 -8.47 9.25 -0.98
N ILE A 79 -8.06 9.62 -2.19
CA ILE A 79 -7.28 10.83 -2.45
C ILE A 79 -8.02 11.66 -3.48
N ASP A 80 -8.19 12.96 -3.22
CA ASP A 80 -8.87 13.84 -4.16
C ASP A 80 -7.91 14.32 -5.27
N TRP A 81 -8.47 15.10 -6.20
CA TRP A 81 -7.70 15.59 -7.35
C TRP A 81 -6.58 16.57 -6.97
N ARG A 82 -6.63 17.12 -5.76
CA ARG A 82 -5.57 17.98 -5.22
C ARG A 82 -4.50 17.20 -4.47
N GLY A 83 -4.64 15.89 -4.38
CA GLY A 83 -3.71 15.05 -3.62
C GLY A 83 -4.00 15.03 -2.12
N ARG A 84 -5.18 15.44 -1.70
CA ARG A 84 -5.55 15.40 -0.27
C ARG A 84 -6.24 14.09 0.05
N VAL A 85 -5.94 13.54 1.23
CA VAL A 85 -6.60 12.34 1.72
C VAL A 85 -7.97 12.73 2.28
N THR A 86 -9.03 12.27 1.63
CA THR A 86 -10.39 12.59 2.03
C THR A 86 -10.98 11.56 2.99
N TRP A 87 -10.45 10.36 2.99
CA TRP A 87 -10.88 9.30 3.89
C TRP A 87 -9.80 8.23 3.96
N GLU A 88 -9.65 7.62 5.12
CA GLU A 88 -8.72 6.51 5.30
C GLU A 88 -9.26 5.49 6.27
N THR A 89 -8.82 4.25 6.13
CA THR A 89 -9.08 3.19 7.10
C THR A 89 -7.76 2.57 7.53
N ARG A 90 -7.62 2.37 8.84
CA ARG A 90 -6.44 1.82 9.49
C ARG A 90 -6.73 0.47 10.13
N SER A 91 -7.86 -0.10 9.80
CA SER A 91 -8.29 -1.34 10.43
C SER A 91 -7.49 -2.52 9.90
N SER A 92 -7.26 -3.50 10.78
CA SER A 92 -6.54 -4.72 10.45
C SER A 92 -7.43 -5.71 9.71
N TYR A 93 -7.99 -5.31 8.58
CA TYR A 93 -8.78 -6.23 7.75
C TYR A 93 -7.84 -7.19 7.02
N ALA A 94 -8.17 -8.49 7.06
CA ALA A 94 -7.43 -9.47 6.26
C ALA A 94 -7.46 -9.10 4.78
N ALA A 95 -8.59 -8.56 4.30
CA ALA A 95 -8.74 -8.12 2.90
C ALA A 95 -7.78 -6.98 2.54
N LEU A 96 -7.47 -6.09 3.48
CA LEU A 96 -6.50 -5.02 3.26
C LEU A 96 -5.08 -5.58 3.12
N TYR A 97 -4.71 -6.50 3.98
CA TYR A 97 -3.42 -7.18 3.88
C TYR A 97 -3.27 -7.89 2.54
N THR A 98 -4.29 -8.61 2.12
CA THR A 98 -4.28 -9.35 0.86
C THR A 98 -4.13 -8.40 -0.34
N LEU A 99 -4.85 -7.30 -0.34
CA LEU A 99 -4.73 -6.29 -1.39
C LEU A 99 -3.33 -5.68 -1.42
N PHE A 100 -2.80 -5.33 -0.26
CA PHE A 100 -1.46 -4.73 -0.18
C PHE A 100 -0.40 -5.69 -0.72
N GLU A 101 -0.47 -6.97 -0.38
CA GLU A 101 0.47 -7.97 -0.88
C GLU A 101 0.36 -8.11 -2.41
N ALA A 102 -0.86 -8.16 -2.95
CA ALA A 102 -1.06 -8.25 -4.40
C ALA A 102 -0.51 -7.01 -5.13
N ALA A 103 -0.77 -5.83 -4.60
CA ALA A 103 -0.28 -4.59 -5.20
C ALA A 103 1.25 -4.49 -5.12
N ARG A 104 1.82 -4.88 -3.99
CA ARG A 104 3.27 -4.88 -3.80
C ARG A 104 3.97 -5.83 -4.78
N GLU A 105 3.44 -7.03 -4.96
CA GLU A 105 3.98 -7.99 -5.93
C GLU A 105 3.91 -7.44 -7.35
N GLN A 106 2.83 -6.75 -7.68
CA GLN A 106 2.67 -6.15 -9.00
C GLN A 106 3.72 -5.06 -9.26
N VAL A 107 3.88 -4.10 -8.33
CA VAL A 107 4.81 -3.00 -8.54
C VAL A 107 6.27 -3.47 -8.51
N ALA A 108 6.56 -4.54 -7.78
CA ALA A 108 7.88 -5.13 -7.76
C ALA A 108 8.17 -5.97 -9.01
N ASP A 109 7.14 -6.31 -9.78
CA ASP A 109 7.25 -7.21 -10.93
C ASP A 109 7.98 -8.51 -10.57
N VAL A 110 7.50 -9.17 -9.53
CA VAL A 110 8.18 -10.34 -8.96
C VAL A 110 8.40 -11.42 -10.02
N ASP A 111 7.37 -11.74 -10.81
CA ASP A 111 7.47 -12.77 -11.83
C ASP A 111 8.49 -12.42 -12.91
N GLY A 112 8.50 -11.18 -13.37
CA GLY A 112 9.45 -10.69 -14.36
C GLY A 112 10.89 -10.74 -13.86
N ILE A 113 11.10 -10.31 -12.62
CA ILE A 113 12.43 -10.34 -12.00
C ILE A 113 12.90 -11.76 -11.77
N LEU A 114 12.03 -12.66 -11.32
CA LEU A 114 12.38 -14.07 -11.15
C LEU A 114 12.80 -14.70 -12.48
N LYS A 115 12.06 -14.44 -13.55
CA LYS A 115 12.43 -14.92 -14.88
C LYS A 115 13.80 -14.41 -15.31
N LYS A 116 14.04 -13.12 -15.11
CA LYS A 116 15.31 -12.48 -15.43
C LYS A 116 16.46 -13.11 -14.66
N LEU A 117 16.32 -13.29 -13.37
CA LEU A 117 17.36 -13.82 -12.51
C LEU A 117 17.66 -15.30 -12.83
N LEU A 118 16.63 -16.06 -13.18
CA LEU A 118 16.80 -17.48 -13.51
C LEU A 118 17.34 -17.69 -14.93
N SER A 119 16.96 -16.85 -15.89
CA SER A 119 17.42 -16.98 -17.27
C SER A 119 18.90 -16.67 -17.46
N ASP A 120 19.48 -15.80 -16.62
CA ASP A 120 20.91 -15.50 -16.69
C ASP A 120 21.77 -16.74 -16.45
N SER A 121 21.27 -17.70 -15.66
CA SER A 121 21.97 -18.96 -15.42
C SER A 121 21.98 -19.87 -16.66
N ASP A 122 20.96 -19.77 -17.50
CA ASP A 122 20.84 -20.56 -18.71
C ASP A 122 21.70 -20.00 -19.85
N ASP A 123 21.87 -18.68 -19.88
CA ASP A 123 22.65 -18.00 -20.91
C ASP A 123 24.14 -18.25 -20.78
N GLU A 124 24.61 -18.70 -19.64
CA GLU A 124 26.01 -19.03 -19.40
C GLU A 124 26.40 -20.41 -19.88
N LEU A 125 25.42 -21.18 -20.29
CA LEU A 125 25.64 -22.51 -20.81
C LEU A 125 25.86 -22.47 -22.32
#